data_ad1b0d2044ffe4a05eef6affb55c9613
#
_entry.id   ad1b0d2044ffe4a05eef6affb55c9613
#
_cell.length_a   1.000
_cell.length_b   1.000
_cell.length_c   1.000
_cell.angle_alpha   90.00
_cell.angle_beta   90.00
_cell.angle_gamma   90.00
#
_symmetry.space_group_name_H-M   'P 1'
#
loop_
_entity.id
_entity.type
_entity.pdbx_description
1 polymer ?
#
loop_
_entity_poly.entity_id
_entity_poly.type
_entity_poly.pdbx_seq_one_letter_code
_entity_poly.pdbx_strand_id
1 'polypeptide(L)'
;MTTIAIILAFAVSVVVTYLLIPQLIKISYRKRLFDKVDERKVHKVLVSRLGGIAFAPAIILGVSIALGFSLMASNHVLAGQFYENSFELALFISALLLIYFGGVTDDILDSSYKLKFIVQFLGASCLAVAGISMNNFYGLFGFTEIPAWFGIPLSVTATVFVVNAMNLIDGIDGLASGLGIIGFFFFGCLFYSTGEYLNAVLAFTSLGTVFTFFFFIVYGIVERRRKIFLGDCGSQTIGLLLAYFAISFSIDKSVGTTQISAVGTELVNGALKDVLQSTPLVVAFSIIMVPVLDTFRVFGNRIRAHKNPFKPDRTHIHHRFMDLGLTQRATLMVILMLAAFFVLINLLLLDVLDINILFCLDIALWTGMHVWISSLIEKRKQKAKATK
;
A
#
# COMPACT_ATOMS: atom_id res chain seq x y z
N MET A 1 17.55 -17.40 -13.09
CA MET A 1 17.51 -17.78 -11.65
C MET A 1 16.70 -16.77 -10.82
N THR A 2 16.91 -15.47 -10.98
CA THR A 2 16.21 -14.40 -10.26
C THR A 2 14.68 -14.48 -10.40
N THR A 3 14.17 -14.65 -11.62
CA THR A 3 12.73 -14.83 -11.89
C THR A 3 12.15 -16.04 -11.14
N ILE A 4 12.91 -17.15 -11.07
CA ILE A 4 12.49 -18.35 -10.32
C ILE A 4 12.39 -18.03 -8.82
N ALA A 5 13.36 -17.30 -8.26
CA ALA A 5 13.33 -16.87 -6.85
C ALA A 5 12.09 -16.00 -6.55
N ILE A 6 11.74 -15.07 -7.45
CA ILE A 6 10.53 -14.23 -7.32
C ILE A 6 9.25 -15.07 -7.36
N ILE A 7 9.15 -16.00 -8.32
CA ILE A 7 8.00 -16.92 -8.42
C ILE A 7 7.89 -17.79 -7.16
N LEU A 8 9.03 -18.28 -6.66
CA LEU A 8 9.08 -19.07 -5.43
C LEU A 8 8.62 -18.25 -4.22
N ALA A 9 9.09 -16.99 -4.09
CA ALA A 9 8.67 -16.09 -3.03
C ALA A 9 7.16 -15.86 -3.02
N PHE A 10 6.60 -15.56 -4.20
CA PHE A 10 5.15 -15.43 -4.39
C PHE A 10 4.41 -16.72 -4.00
N ALA A 11 4.83 -17.87 -4.53
CA ALA A 11 4.17 -19.14 -4.27
C ALA A 11 4.21 -19.53 -2.77
N VAL A 12 5.36 -19.33 -2.12
CA VAL A 12 5.52 -19.61 -0.68
C VAL A 12 4.59 -18.71 0.13
N SER A 13 4.55 -17.42 -0.15
CA SER A 13 3.68 -16.49 0.58
C SER A 13 2.19 -16.80 0.39
N VAL A 14 1.78 -17.23 -0.80
CA VAL A 14 0.43 -17.74 -1.09
C VAL A 14 0.10 -18.94 -0.20
N VAL A 15 0.98 -19.96 -0.20
CA VAL A 15 0.78 -21.20 0.57
C VAL A 15 0.73 -20.91 2.07
N VAL A 16 1.68 -20.12 2.58
CA VAL A 16 1.74 -19.79 4.01
C VAL A 16 0.48 -19.04 4.45
N THR A 17 0.06 -18.02 3.69
CA THR A 17 -1.15 -17.27 4.00
C THR A 17 -2.39 -18.17 3.95
N TYR A 18 -2.51 -19.02 2.93
CA TYR A 18 -3.61 -19.96 2.80
C TYR A 18 -3.71 -20.94 3.97
N LEU A 19 -2.58 -21.37 4.54
CA LEU A 19 -2.54 -22.24 5.72
C LEU A 19 -2.82 -21.49 7.02
N LEU A 20 -2.34 -20.25 7.17
CA LEU A 20 -2.48 -19.47 8.39
C LEU A 20 -3.91 -18.93 8.60
N ILE A 21 -4.56 -18.42 7.56
CA ILE A 21 -5.89 -17.79 7.68
C ILE A 21 -6.94 -18.72 8.32
N PRO A 22 -7.11 -19.98 7.91
CA PRO A 22 -8.07 -20.87 8.56
C PRO A 22 -7.76 -21.14 10.04
N GLN A 23 -6.46 -21.15 10.44
CA GLN A 23 -6.07 -21.31 11.83
C GLN A 23 -6.41 -20.07 12.65
N LEU A 24 -6.17 -18.87 12.11
CA LEU A 24 -6.56 -17.61 12.73
C LEU A 24 -8.08 -17.53 12.94
N ILE A 25 -8.86 -17.95 11.96
CA ILE A 25 -10.31 -18.04 12.09
C ILE A 25 -10.70 -18.98 13.23
N LYS A 26 -10.11 -20.19 13.32
CA LYS A 26 -10.36 -21.14 14.41
C LYS A 26 -10.00 -20.57 15.79
N ILE A 27 -8.84 -19.91 15.90
CA ILE A 27 -8.38 -19.27 17.14
C ILE A 27 -9.38 -18.19 17.56
N SER A 28 -9.81 -17.33 16.63
CA SER A 28 -10.78 -16.26 16.88
C SER A 28 -12.10 -16.80 17.43
N TYR A 29 -12.62 -17.89 16.86
CA TYR A 29 -13.84 -18.52 17.37
C TYR A 29 -13.65 -19.14 18.76
N ARG A 30 -12.51 -19.77 19.03
CA ARG A 30 -12.22 -20.36 20.35
C ARG A 30 -12.02 -19.30 21.44
N LYS A 31 -11.38 -18.19 21.11
CA LYS A 31 -11.03 -17.11 22.04
C LYS A 31 -12.04 -15.97 22.06
N ARG A 32 -13.11 -16.06 21.25
CA ARG A 32 -14.15 -15.02 21.10
C ARG A 32 -13.59 -13.64 20.73
N LEU A 33 -12.53 -13.62 19.89
CA LEU A 33 -11.89 -12.42 19.39
C LEU A 33 -12.63 -11.93 18.12
N PHE A 34 -13.76 -11.26 18.34
CA PHE A 34 -14.61 -10.76 17.27
C PHE A 34 -14.72 -9.24 17.35
N ASP A 35 -15.03 -8.64 16.21
CA ASP A 35 -15.40 -7.25 16.15
C ASP A 35 -16.66 -6.98 16.99
N LYS A 36 -16.65 -5.89 17.79
CA LYS A 36 -17.84 -5.44 18.50
C LYS A 36 -18.89 -5.04 17.45
N VAL A 37 -20.09 -5.59 17.60
CA VAL A 37 -21.24 -5.19 16.78
C VAL A 37 -21.60 -3.76 17.15
N ASP A 38 -21.24 -2.80 16.31
CA ASP A 38 -21.66 -1.40 16.42
C ASP A 38 -22.86 -1.20 15.48
N GLU A 39 -23.89 -0.49 15.94
CA GLU A 39 -25.08 -0.15 15.13
C GLU A 39 -24.75 0.59 13.82
N ARG A 40 -23.52 1.14 13.70
CA ARG A 40 -23.01 1.84 12.51
C ARG A 40 -22.47 0.91 11.43
N LYS A 41 -22.26 -0.39 11.74
CA LYS A 41 -21.66 -1.36 10.81
C LYS A 41 -22.72 -2.12 10.03
N VAL A 42 -22.42 -2.37 8.77
CA VAL A 42 -23.32 -3.05 7.81
C VAL A 42 -23.52 -4.52 8.15
N HIS A 43 -22.60 -5.13 8.93
CA HIS A 43 -22.65 -6.55 9.28
C HIS A 43 -23.13 -6.79 10.71
N LYS A 44 -24.22 -7.55 10.83
CA LYS A 44 -24.80 -8.00 12.12
C LYS A 44 -24.16 -9.31 12.65
N VAL A 45 -23.14 -9.83 11.98
CA VAL A 45 -22.54 -11.14 12.28
C VAL A 45 -21.12 -10.96 12.80
N LEU A 46 -20.74 -11.78 13.79
CA LEU A 46 -19.44 -11.77 14.42
C LEU A 46 -18.35 -12.28 13.43
N VAL A 47 -17.48 -11.39 12.97
CA VAL A 47 -16.34 -11.71 12.10
C VAL A 47 -15.06 -11.28 12.79
N SER A 48 -14.01 -12.09 12.69
CA SER A 48 -12.69 -11.78 13.27
C SER A 48 -11.97 -10.69 12.46
N ARG A 49 -11.21 -9.81 13.14
CA ARG A 49 -10.34 -8.79 12.55
C ARG A 49 -8.87 -9.24 12.43
N LEU A 50 -8.56 -10.48 12.75
CA LEU A 50 -7.17 -10.95 12.88
C LEU A 50 -6.52 -11.39 11.55
N GLY A 51 -7.08 -11.00 10.39
CA GLY A 51 -6.58 -11.44 9.08
C GLY A 51 -5.15 -10.96 8.79
N GLY A 52 -4.84 -9.74 9.16
CA GLY A 52 -3.50 -9.15 8.99
C GLY A 52 -2.38 -9.86 9.75
N ILE A 53 -2.71 -10.65 10.77
CA ILE A 53 -1.71 -11.44 11.51
C ILE A 53 -0.95 -12.43 10.62
N ALA A 54 -1.54 -12.88 9.53
CA ALA A 54 -0.86 -13.76 8.59
C ALA A 54 0.24 -13.06 7.77
N PHE A 55 0.24 -11.71 7.68
CA PHE A 55 1.03 -10.98 6.69
C PHE A 55 2.54 -11.02 6.97
N ALA A 56 2.99 -10.52 8.12
CA ALA A 56 4.42 -10.50 8.41
C ALA A 56 5.06 -11.90 8.38
N PRO A 57 4.47 -12.95 8.99
CA PRO A 57 5.02 -14.32 8.87
C PRO A 57 5.11 -14.80 7.42
N ALA A 58 4.08 -14.57 6.59
CA ALA A 58 4.09 -15.03 5.21
C ALA A 58 5.14 -14.28 4.36
N ILE A 59 5.27 -12.97 4.57
CA ILE A 59 6.25 -12.13 3.87
C ILE A 59 7.68 -12.54 4.27
N ILE A 60 7.97 -12.63 5.57
CA ILE A 60 9.29 -12.98 6.05
C ILE A 60 9.71 -14.37 5.56
N LEU A 61 8.83 -15.38 5.62
CA LEU A 61 9.13 -16.72 5.13
C LEU A 61 9.32 -16.74 3.61
N GLY A 62 8.48 -16.06 2.83
CA GLY A 62 8.60 -16.00 1.38
C GLY A 62 9.93 -15.40 0.94
N VAL A 63 10.31 -14.26 1.53
CA VAL A 63 11.60 -13.60 1.27
C VAL A 63 12.76 -14.49 1.68
N SER A 64 12.72 -15.07 2.89
CA SER A 64 13.80 -15.92 3.40
C SER A 64 14.05 -17.15 2.52
N ILE A 65 12.98 -17.80 2.05
CA ILE A 65 13.10 -18.98 1.17
C ILE A 65 13.64 -18.58 -0.21
N ALA A 66 13.19 -17.45 -0.77
CA ALA A 66 13.70 -16.95 -2.05
C ALA A 66 15.20 -16.60 -1.97
N LEU A 67 15.63 -15.98 -0.88
CA LEU A 67 17.03 -15.65 -0.65
C LEU A 67 17.85 -16.93 -0.43
N GLY A 68 17.38 -17.87 0.39
CA GLY A 68 18.03 -19.16 0.60
C GLY A 68 18.19 -19.95 -0.71
N PHE A 69 17.14 -20.00 -1.53
CA PHE A 69 17.21 -20.59 -2.87
C PHE A 69 18.26 -19.90 -3.76
N SER A 70 18.29 -18.56 -3.75
CA SER A 70 19.24 -17.79 -4.55
C SER A 70 20.68 -18.05 -4.16
N LEU A 71 20.98 -18.19 -2.87
CA LEU A 71 22.30 -18.54 -2.37
C LEU A 71 22.70 -19.96 -2.80
N MET A 72 21.79 -20.93 -2.64
CA MET A 72 22.04 -22.33 -3.04
C MET A 72 22.20 -22.48 -4.55
N ALA A 73 21.46 -21.74 -5.35
CA ALA A 73 21.49 -21.77 -6.81
C ALA A 73 22.60 -20.90 -7.42
N SER A 74 23.51 -20.38 -6.59
CA SER A 74 24.61 -19.47 -7.01
C SER A 74 24.12 -18.27 -7.83
N ASN A 75 22.96 -17.72 -7.48
CA ASN A 75 22.43 -16.51 -8.09
C ASN A 75 23.16 -15.28 -7.53
N HIS A 76 24.33 -14.98 -8.10
CA HIS A 76 25.20 -13.90 -7.62
C HIS A 76 24.53 -12.53 -7.63
N VAL A 77 23.56 -12.27 -8.54
CA VAL A 77 22.89 -10.96 -8.66
C VAL A 77 22.00 -10.71 -7.43
N LEU A 78 21.05 -11.60 -7.13
CA LEU A 78 20.14 -11.41 -6.00
C LEU A 78 20.87 -11.57 -4.66
N ALA A 79 21.81 -12.50 -4.57
CA ALA A 79 22.65 -12.66 -3.39
C ALA A 79 23.52 -11.42 -3.13
N GLY A 80 24.11 -10.83 -4.18
CA GLY A 80 24.85 -9.56 -4.09
C GLY A 80 23.99 -8.43 -3.56
N GLN A 81 22.80 -8.20 -4.14
CA GLN A 81 21.86 -7.18 -3.65
C GLN A 81 21.43 -7.42 -2.20
N PHE A 82 21.27 -8.66 -1.79
CA PHE A 82 20.97 -9.00 -0.39
C PHE A 82 22.11 -8.58 0.56
N TYR A 83 23.38 -8.88 0.20
CA TYR A 83 24.52 -8.47 1.04
C TYR A 83 24.69 -6.95 1.09
N GLU A 84 24.59 -6.28 -0.05
CA GLU A 84 24.70 -4.84 -0.15
C GLU A 84 23.61 -4.10 0.62
N ASN A 85 22.37 -4.60 0.61
CA ASN A 85 21.22 -3.98 1.27
C ASN A 85 20.84 -4.67 2.59
N SER A 86 21.75 -5.45 3.20
CA SER A 86 21.47 -6.21 4.43
C SER A 86 21.05 -5.32 5.61
N PHE A 87 21.68 -4.15 5.76
CA PHE A 87 21.32 -3.16 6.79
C PHE A 87 19.92 -2.56 6.54
N GLU A 88 19.62 -2.20 5.29
CA GLU A 88 18.29 -1.73 4.87
C GLU A 88 17.23 -2.78 5.18
N LEU A 89 17.46 -4.03 4.78
CA LEU A 89 16.54 -5.13 5.01
C LEU A 89 16.31 -5.39 6.51
N ALA A 90 17.35 -5.33 7.35
CA ALA A 90 17.22 -5.49 8.78
C ALA A 90 16.34 -4.41 9.42
N LEU A 91 16.52 -3.15 9.05
CA LEU A 91 15.69 -2.04 9.52
C LEU A 91 14.28 -2.06 8.94
N PHE A 92 14.13 -2.50 7.68
CA PHE A 92 12.81 -2.74 7.09
C PHE A 92 12.04 -3.82 7.86
N ILE A 93 12.68 -4.95 8.19
CA ILE A 93 12.06 -6.01 9.00
C ILE A 93 11.70 -5.47 10.39
N SER A 94 12.55 -4.63 10.99
CA SER A 94 12.27 -4.00 12.28
C SER A 94 11.04 -3.06 12.18
N ALA A 95 10.95 -2.24 11.15
CA ALA A 95 9.79 -1.39 10.88
C ALA A 95 8.52 -2.22 10.65
N LEU A 96 8.62 -3.28 9.85
CA LEU A 96 7.52 -4.22 9.60
C LEU A 96 7.00 -4.85 10.89
N LEU A 97 7.90 -5.34 11.75
CA LEU A 97 7.52 -5.95 13.03
C LEU A 97 6.93 -4.94 14.02
N LEU A 98 7.45 -3.71 14.09
CA LEU A 98 6.88 -2.65 14.91
C LEU A 98 5.43 -2.35 14.51
N ILE A 99 5.18 -2.09 13.22
CA ILE A 99 3.83 -1.83 12.70
C ILE A 99 2.92 -3.04 12.89
N TYR A 100 3.43 -4.23 12.60
CA TYR A 100 2.70 -5.48 12.77
C TYR A 100 2.26 -5.68 14.23
N PHE A 101 3.18 -5.63 15.20
CA PHE A 101 2.82 -5.81 16.61
C PHE A 101 1.95 -4.67 17.13
N GLY A 102 2.18 -3.43 16.69
CA GLY A 102 1.31 -2.29 16.97
C GLY A 102 -0.12 -2.53 16.50
N GLY A 103 -0.28 -3.01 15.27
CA GLY A 103 -1.58 -3.34 14.69
C GLY A 103 -2.26 -4.54 15.37
N VAL A 104 -1.50 -5.61 15.69
CA VAL A 104 -2.03 -6.76 16.47
C VAL A 104 -2.52 -6.33 17.84
N THR A 105 -1.75 -5.48 18.53
CA THR A 105 -2.14 -4.94 19.84
C THR A 105 -3.42 -4.12 19.74
N ASP A 106 -3.57 -3.37 18.67
CA ASP A 106 -4.78 -2.59 18.44
C ASP A 106 -6.01 -3.46 18.15
N ASP A 107 -5.87 -4.45 17.27
CA ASP A 107 -6.95 -5.38 16.91
C ASP A 107 -7.44 -6.21 18.13
N ILE A 108 -6.58 -6.44 19.14
CA ILE A 108 -6.93 -7.23 20.33
C ILE A 108 -7.37 -6.35 21.50
N LEU A 109 -6.73 -5.20 21.71
CA LEU A 109 -6.87 -4.38 22.94
C LEU A 109 -7.54 -3.03 22.72
N ASP A 110 -7.91 -2.65 21.48
CA ASP A 110 -8.42 -1.32 21.12
C ASP A 110 -7.46 -0.21 21.66
N SER A 111 -6.25 -0.15 21.15
CA SER A 111 -5.18 0.75 21.62
C SER A 111 -5.53 2.23 21.45
N SER A 112 -4.89 3.08 22.26
CA SER A 112 -5.05 4.52 22.12
C SER A 112 -4.43 5.02 20.80
N TYR A 113 -5.03 6.03 20.19
CA TYR A 113 -4.51 6.66 18.97
C TYR A 113 -3.07 7.19 19.14
N LYS A 114 -2.69 7.63 20.36
CA LYS A 114 -1.33 8.10 20.65
C LYS A 114 -0.29 6.98 20.51
N LEU A 115 -0.59 5.79 21.03
CA LEU A 115 0.30 4.64 20.91
C LEU A 115 0.46 4.22 19.44
N LYS A 116 -0.63 4.21 18.66
CA LYS A 116 -0.59 3.96 17.22
C LYS A 116 0.40 4.90 16.52
N PHE A 117 0.25 6.21 16.73
CA PHE A 117 1.15 7.19 16.11
C PHE A 117 2.60 7.02 16.54
N ILE A 118 2.88 6.75 17.83
CA ILE A 118 4.25 6.51 18.31
C ILE A 118 4.88 5.32 17.58
N VAL A 119 4.16 4.20 17.49
CA VAL A 119 4.67 3.00 16.81
C VAL A 119 4.88 3.24 15.31
N GLN A 120 3.96 3.97 14.67
CA GLN A 120 4.10 4.33 13.25
C GLN A 120 5.30 5.26 13.01
N PHE A 121 5.51 6.27 13.86
CA PHE A 121 6.68 7.14 13.76
C PHE A 121 7.99 6.39 14.00
N LEU A 122 8.03 5.48 14.97
CA LEU A 122 9.22 4.64 15.20
C LEU A 122 9.50 3.73 13.99
N GLY A 123 8.48 3.05 13.45
CA GLY A 123 8.64 2.22 12.25
C GLY A 123 9.09 3.04 11.02
N ALA A 124 8.50 4.20 10.78
CA ALA A 124 8.90 5.09 9.71
C ALA A 124 10.34 5.64 9.92
N SER A 125 10.74 5.90 11.16
CA SER A 125 12.11 6.32 11.49
C SER A 125 13.13 5.22 11.23
N CYS A 126 12.79 3.94 11.45
CA CYS A 126 13.66 2.82 11.06
C CYS A 126 13.93 2.82 9.55
N LEU A 127 12.93 3.07 8.72
CA LEU A 127 13.12 3.18 7.26
C LEU A 127 14.03 4.38 6.90
N ALA A 128 13.82 5.53 7.53
CA ALA A 128 14.64 6.71 7.29
C ALA A 128 16.12 6.50 7.70
N VAL A 129 16.36 5.80 8.83
CA VAL A 129 17.73 5.42 9.28
C VAL A 129 18.35 4.41 8.31
N ALA A 130 17.54 3.56 7.68
CA ALA A 130 17.98 2.64 6.62
C ALA A 130 18.41 3.36 5.33
N GLY A 131 18.23 4.68 5.24
CA GLY A 131 18.49 5.45 4.03
C GLY A 131 17.27 5.59 3.11
N ILE A 132 16.11 5.02 3.49
CA ILE A 132 14.88 5.13 2.72
C ILE A 132 14.24 6.49 2.99
N SER A 133 14.73 7.50 2.29
CA SER A 133 14.25 8.88 2.39
C SER A 133 14.29 9.58 1.04
N MET A 134 13.30 10.41 0.77
CA MET A 134 13.22 11.21 -0.46
C MET A 134 14.40 12.17 -0.53
N ASN A 135 15.13 12.11 -1.62
CA ASN A 135 16.32 12.93 -1.86
C ASN A 135 16.24 13.75 -3.16
N ASN A 136 15.21 13.52 -3.99
CA ASN A 136 15.02 14.23 -5.24
C ASN A 136 13.53 14.36 -5.59
N PHE A 137 13.11 15.53 -6.10
CA PHE A 137 11.77 15.77 -6.65
C PHE A 137 11.75 15.74 -8.18
N TYR A 138 12.88 15.47 -8.83
CA TYR A 138 12.98 15.29 -10.28
C TYR A 138 12.43 16.45 -11.11
N GLY A 139 12.58 17.68 -10.62
CA GLY A 139 12.07 18.89 -11.29
C GLY A 139 10.61 19.23 -11.02
N LEU A 140 9.92 18.46 -10.17
CA LEU A 140 8.54 18.78 -9.80
C LEU A 140 8.46 20.16 -9.15
N PHE A 141 7.69 21.08 -9.77
CA PHE A 141 7.59 22.50 -9.42
C PHE A 141 8.96 23.23 -9.36
N GLY A 142 9.93 22.76 -10.15
CA GLY A 142 11.28 23.32 -10.19
C GLY A 142 12.22 22.84 -9.09
N PHE A 143 11.74 21.93 -8.20
CA PHE A 143 12.58 21.34 -7.16
C PHE A 143 13.26 20.07 -7.67
N THR A 144 14.58 19.98 -7.48
CA THR A 144 15.37 18.80 -7.81
C THR A 144 15.84 18.12 -6.53
N GLU A 145 17.12 18.22 -6.20
CA GLU A 145 17.69 17.62 -5.01
C GLU A 145 17.07 18.18 -3.70
N ILE A 146 16.84 17.29 -2.76
CA ILE A 146 16.28 17.61 -1.45
C ILE A 146 17.34 17.35 -0.39
N PRO A 147 17.69 18.35 0.44
CA PRO A 147 18.64 18.14 1.51
C PRO A 147 18.08 17.18 2.57
N ALA A 148 18.95 16.35 3.15
CA ALA A 148 18.56 15.30 4.10
C ALA A 148 17.75 15.82 5.32
N TRP A 149 18.05 17.02 5.80
CA TRP A 149 17.32 17.63 6.92
C TRP A 149 15.84 17.88 6.62
N PHE A 150 15.47 18.00 5.35
CA PHE A 150 14.07 18.12 4.90
C PHE A 150 13.52 16.79 4.40
N GLY A 151 14.29 16.03 3.61
CA GLY A 151 13.86 14.76 3.02
C GLY A 151 13.56 13.68 4.05
N ILE A 152 14.34 13.57 5.13
CA ILE A 152 14.13 12.59 6.20
C ILE A 152 12.80 12.85 6.94
N PRO A 153 12.54 14.03 7.51
CA PRO A 153 11.25 14.32 8.16
C PRO A 153 10.05 14.18 7.21
N LEU A 154 10.22 14.60 5.96
CA LEU A 154 9.19 14.44 4.93
C LEU A 154 8.84 12.97 4.72
N SER A 155 9.85 12.09 4.57
CA SER A 155 9.67 10.67 4.32
C SER A 155 9.03 9.96 5.52
N VAL A 156 9.45 10.28 6.73
CA VAL A 156 8.82 9.77 7.95
C VAL A 156 7.35 10.17 8.01
N THR A 157 7.05 11.44 7.77
CA THR A 157 5.67 11.95 7.79
C THR A 157 4.83 11.34 6.67
N ALA A 158 5.38 11.23 5.45
CA ALA A 158 4.72 10.58 4.32
C ALA A 158 4.41 9.11 4.59
N THR A 159 5.37 8.37 5.17
CA THR A 159 5.16 6.96 5.57
C THR A 159 4.00 6.84 6.56
N VAL A 160 4.01 7.63 7.64
CA VAL A 160 2.93 7.64 8.63
C VAL A 160 1.60 8.01 7.98
N PHE A 161 1.61 8.99 7.07
CA PHE A 161 0.41 9.40 6.34
C PHE A 161 -0.16 8.28 5.46
N VAL A 162 0.67 7.58 4.67
CA VAL A 162 0.25 6.46 3.82
C VAL A 162 -0.28 5.29 4.65
N VAL A 163 0.39 4.96 5.78
CA VAL A 163 -0.09 3.93 6.72
C VAL A 163 -1.50 4.26 7.22
N ASN A 164 -1.73 5.50 7.63
CA ASN A 164 -3.06 5.92 8.10
C ASN A 164 -4.07 6.04 6.95
N ALA A 165 -3.66 6.47 5.76
CA ALA A 165 -4.54 6.54 4.59
C ALA A 165 -5.06 5.15 4.19
N MET A 166 -4.19 4.13 4.23
CA MET A 166 -4.59 2.75 3.97
C MET A 166 -5.50 2.18 5.06
N ASN A 167 -5.31 2.57 6.31
CA ASN A 167 -6.20 2.18 7.40
C ASN A 167 -7.58 2.87 7.29
N LEU A 168 -7.62 4.15 6.93
CA LEU A 168 -8.86 4.92 6.81
C LEU A 168 -9.70 4.54 5.57
N ILE A 169 -9.07 4.10 4.48
CA ILE A 169 -9.80 3.70 3.27
C ILE A 169 -10.42 2.31 3.40
N ASP A 170 -9.98 1.47 4.36
CA ASP A 170 -10.47 0.10 4.59
C ASP A 170 -11.89 0.08 5.17
N GLY A 171 -12.83 0.70 4.48
CA GLY A 171 -14.24 0.83 4.89
C GLY A 171 -15.19 -0.18 4.25
N ILE A 172 -14.77 -0.92 3.24
CA ILE A 172 -15.52 -2.00 2.59
C ILE A 172 -14.63 -3.20 2.32
N ASP A 173 -15.23 -4.41 2.37
CA ASP A 173 -14.52 -5.68 2.21
C ASP A 173 -13.64 -5.72 0.96
N GLY A 174 -12.34 -5.90 1.17
CA GLY A 174 -11.39 -6.07 0.10
C GLY A 174 -10.79 -4.77 -0.46
N LEU A 175 -11.18 -3.58 0.00
CA LEU A 175 -10.71 -2.34 -0.62
C LEU A 175 -9.22 -2.10 -0.36
N ALA A 176 -8.77 -2.11 0.89
CA ALA A 176 -7.34 -1.92 1.19
C ALA A 176 -6.49 -3.07 0.62
N SER A 177 -6.95 -4.32 0.74
CA SER A 177 -6.23 -5.46 0.16
C SER A 177 -6.21 -5.42 -1.38
N GLY A 178 -7.29 -4.98 -2.04
CA GLY A 178 -7.33 -4.80 -3.49
C GLY A 178 -6.39 -3.69 -3.98
N LEU A 179 -6.34 -2.55 -3.29
CA LEU A 179 -5.37 -1.48 -3.57
C LEU A 179 -3.94 -1.96 -3.33
N GLY A 180 -3.71 -2.76 -2.27
CA GLY A 180 -2.42 -3.40 -2.01
C GLY A 180 -2.00 -4.35 -3.14
N ILE A 181 -2.92 -5.17 -3.68
CA ILE A 181 -2.66 -6.07 -4.83
C ILE A 181 -2.18 -5.26 -6.03
N ILE A 182 -2.90 -4.19 -6.39
CA ILE A 182 -2.51 -3.32 -7.51
C ILE A 182 -1.14 -2.71 -7.25
N GLY A 183 -0.93 -2.12 -6.06
CA GLY A 183 0.34 -1.46 -5.73
C GLY A 183 1.52 -2.43 -5.75
N PHE A 184 1.40 -3.58 -5.10
CA PHE A 184 2.49 -4.56 -5.05
C PHE A 184 2.79 -5.19 -6.41
N PHE A 185 1.78 -5.40 -7.26
CA PHE A 185 1.98 -5.86 -8.63
C PHE A 185 2.79 -4.83 -9.44
N PHE A 186 2.37 -3.58 -9.46
CA PHE A 186 3.06 -2.54 -10.23
C PHE A 186 4.47 -2.27 -9.68
N PHE A 187 4.64 -2.12 -8.36
CA PHE A 187 5.97 -1.97 -7.78
C PHE A 187 6.87 -3.18 -8.07
N GLY A 188 6.33 -4.40 -7.96
CA GLY A 188 7.08 -5.61 -8.31
C GLY A 188 7.58 -5.61 -9.75
N CYS A 189 6.73 -5.23 -10.71
CA CYS A 189 7.09 -5.10 -12.11
C CYS A 189 8.13 -3.98 -12.34
N LEU A 190 7.94 -2.82 -11.69
CA LEU A 190 8.86 -1.68 -11.79
C LEU A 190 10.24 -2.03 -11.23
N PHE A 191 10.33 -2.58 -10.03
CA PHE A 191 11.61 -3.00 -9.45
C PHE A 191 12.28 -4.11 -10.26
N TYR A 192 11.51 -5.04 -10.83
CA TYR A 192 12.05 -6.05 -11.72
C TYR A 192 12.64 -5.41 -12.99
N SER A 193 11.94 -4.45 -13.58
CA SER A 193 12.38 -3.77 -14.80
C SER A 193 13.59 -2.87 -14.59
N THR A 194 13.75 -2.28 -13.41
CA THR A 194 14.92 -1.46 -13.05
C THR A 194 16.11 -2.28 -12.52
N GLY A 195 15.94 -3.60 -12.34
CA GLY A 195 17.00 -4.49 -11.87
C GLY A 195 17.13 -4.54 -10.34
N GLU A 196 16.17 -3.97 -9.61
CA GLU A 196 16.13 -4.00 -8.13
C GLU A 196 15.44 -5.28 -7.64
N TYR A 197 16.09 -6.40 -7.84
CA TYR A 197 15.48 -7.72 -7.65
C TYR A 197 15.12 -8.03 -6.21
N LEU A 198 15.84 -7.49 -5.21
CA LEU A 198 15.48 -7.66 -3.81
C LEU A 198 14.13 -7.01 -3.51
N ASN A 199 13.92 -5.77 -3.96
CA ASN A 199 12.65 -5.08 -3.83
C ASN A 199 11.53 -5.75 -4.64
N ALA A 200 11.84 -6.31 -5.81
CA ALA A 200 10.89 -7.11 -6.57
C ALA A 200 10.46 -8.37 -5.79
N VAL A 201 11.39 -9.10 -5.14
CA VAL A 201 11.07 -10.24 -4.28
C VAL A 201 10.15 -9.82 -3.13
N LEU A 202 10.46 -8.71 -2.45
CA LEU A 202 9.62 -8.17 -1.38
C LEU A 202 8.21 -7.83 -1.87
N ALA A 203 8.10 -7.15 -3.02
CA ALA A 203 6.81 -6.74 -3.59
C ALA A 203 5.97 -7.93 -4.04
N PHE A 204 6.54 -8.91 -4.75
CA PHE A 204 5.79 -10.10 -5.18
C PHE A 204 5.46 -11.03 -4.01
N THR A 205 6.27 -11.11 -2.97
CA THR A 205 5.93 -11.81 -1.72
C THR A 205 4.73 -11.15 -1.03
N SER A 206 4.74 -9.83 -0.94
CA SER A 206 3.63 -9.05 -0.39
C SER A 206 2.36 -9.22 -1.23
N LEU A 207 2.51 -9.25 -2.56
CA LEU A 207 1.42 -9.53 -3.50
C LEU A 207 0.79 -10.91 -3.22
N GLY A 208 1.58 -11.98 -3.12
CA GLY A 208 1.08 -13.33 -2.88
C GLY A 208 0.33 -13.45 -1.55
N THR A 209 0.84 -12.79 -0.51
CA THR A 209 0.21 -12.70 0.81
C THR A 209 -1.17 -12.04 0.73
N VAL A 210 -1.23 -10.82 0.18
CA VAL A 210 -2.46 -10.01 0.17
C VAL A 210 -3.46 -10.55 -0.86
N PHE A 211 -2.99 -11.09 -2.00
CA PHE A 211 -3.82 -11.76 -2.99
C PHE A 211 -4.58 -12.94 -2.39
N THR A 212 -3.88 -13.81 -1.65
CA THR A 212 -4.53 -14.93 -0.97
C THR A 212 -5.55 -14.47 0.06
N PHE A 213 -5.20 -13.47 0.89
CA PHE A 213 -6.11 -12.90 1.87
C PHE A 213 -7.37 -12.31 1.22
N PHE A 214 -7.24 -11.64 0.06
CA PHE A 214 -8.35 -11.02 -0.67
C PHE A 214 -9.48 -12.01 -0.97
N PHE A 215 -9.16 -13.26 -1.29
CA PHE A 215 -10.19 -14.27 -1.50
C PHE A 215 -10.96 -14.61 -0.22
N PHE A 216 -10.31 -14.64 0.93
CA PHE A 216 -10.99 -14.89 2.20
C PHE A 216 -11.90 -13.76 2.64
N ILE A 217 -11.54 -12.49 2.36
CA ILE A 217 -12.38 -11.35 2.74
C ILE A 217 -13.55 -11.14 1.77
N VAL A 218 -13.33 -11.25 0.46
CA VAL A 218 -14.34 -10.95 -0.56
C VAL A 218 -15.30 -12.12 -0.80
N TYR A 219 -14.78 -13.35 -0.83
CA TYR A 219 -15.56 -14.55 -1.14
C TYR A 219 -15.80 -15.45 0.06
N GLY A 220 -15.26 -15.10 1.24
CA GLY A 220 -15.48 -15.83 2.47
C GLY A 220 -16.96 -15.80 2.87
N ILE A 221 -17.53 -16.95 3.20
CA ILE A 221 -18.94 -17.12 3.60
C ILE A 221 -19.00 -17.11 5.14
N VAL A 222 -19.72 -16.15 5.71
CA VAL A 222 -19.81 -15.94 7.17
C VAL A 222 -20.45 -17.13 7.85
N GLU A 223 -21.56 -17.65 7.30
CA GLU A 223 -22.30 -18.79 7.84
C GLU A 223 -21.45 -20.07 7.90
N ARG A 224 -20.48 -20.19 6.98
CA ARG A 224 -19.50 -21.30 6.96
C ARG A 224 -18.24 -20.99 7.78
N ARG A 225 -18.20 -19.89 8.52
CA ARG A 225 -17.03 -19.45 9.31
C ARG A 225 -15.75 -19.38 8.46
N ARG A 226 -15.86 -18.88 7.23
CA ARG A 226 -14.74 -18.77 6.28
C ARG A 226 -14.39 -17.33 5.93
N LYS A 227 -15.00 -16.34 6.60
CA LYS A 227 -14.73 -14.91 6.41
C LYS A 227 -13.88 -14.38 7.56
N ILE A 228 -12.94 -13.50 7.22
CA ILE A 228 -12.07 -12.80 8.15
C ILE A 228 -11.85 -11.38 7.63
N PHE A 229 -11.84 -10.40 8.53
CA PHE A 229 -11.52 -9.01 8.20
C PHE A 229 -10.02 -8.75 8.29
N LEU A 230 -9.58 -7.72 7.58
CA LEU A 230 -8.18 -7.32 7.49
C LEU A 230 -7.60 -6.91 8.84
N GLY A 231 -8.35 -6.09 9.58
CA GLY A 231 -7.93 -5.47 10.83
C GLY A 231 -6.92 -4.35 10.64
N ASP A 232 -6.60 -3.69 11.74
CA ASP A 232 -5.63 -2.60 11.77
C ASP A 232 -4.20 -3.10 11.49
N CYS A 233 -3.88 -4.31 11.95
CA CYS A 233 -2.62 -4.98 11.65
C CYS A 233 -2.42 -5.13 10.14
N GLY A 234 -3.43 -5.58 9.41
CA GLY A 234 -3.31 -5.80 7.97
C GLY A 234 -3.26 -4.51 7.16
N SER A 235 -4.16 -3.57 7.43
CA SER A 235 -4.22 -2.30 6.69
C SER A 235 -2.98 -1.44 6.91
N GLN A 236 -2.46 -1.36 8.15
CA GLN A 236 -1.22 -0.64 8.46
C GLN A 236 0.01 -1.33 7.85
N THR A 237 0.06 -2.68 7.82
CA THR A 237 1.13 -3.43 7.15
C THR A 237 1.14 -3.14 5.64
N ILE A 238 -0.01 -3.17 4.97
CA ILE A 238 -0.11 -2.80 3.54
C ILE A 238 0.34 -1.36 3.33
N GLY A 239 -0.09 -0.44 4.21
CA GLY A 239 0.32 0.96 4.14
C GLY A 239 1.83 1.18 4.28
N LEU A 240 2.48 0.49 5.23
CA LEU A 240 3.93 0.54 5.40
C LEU A 240 4.67 0.02 4.17
N LEU A 241 4.24 -1.12 3.62
CA LEU A 241 4.85 -1.72 2.43
C LEU A 241 4.71 -0.81 1.21
N LEU A 242 3.54 -0.22 0.99
CA LEU A 242 3.31 0.72 -0.11
C LEU A 242 4.15 1.99 0.06
N ALA A 243 4.26 2.53 1.27
CA ALA A 243 5.11 3.70 1.56
C ALA A 243 6.59 3.38 1.33
N TYR A 244 7.06 2.22 1.83
CA TYR A 244 8.42 1.76 1.60
C TYR A 244 8.73 1.64 0.10
N PHE A 245 7.89 0.95 -0.67
CA PHE A 245 8.10 0.79 -2.09
C PHE A 245 8.04 2.13 -2.85
N ALA A 246 7.10 3.00 -2.50
CA ALA A 246 6.97 4.30 -3.15
C ALA A 246 8.20 5.18 -2.90
N ILE A 247 8.69 5.25 -1.67
CA ILE A 247 9.88 6.04 -1.34
C ILE A 247 11.13 5.38 -1.94
N SER A 248 11.33 4.06 -1.76
CA SER A 248 12.49 3.34 -2.28
C SER A 248 12.60 3.46 -3.80
N PHE A 249 11.49 3.40 -4.54
CA PHE A 249 11.47 3.59 -5.99
C PHE A 249 11.79 5.04 -6.40
N SER A 250 11.47 6.02 -5.54
CA SER A 250 11.68 7.45 -5.81
C SER A 250 13.05 7.96 -5.37
N ILE A 251 13.93 7.13 -4.77
CA ILE A 251 15.27 7.55 -4.37
C ILE A 251 16.16 7.67 -5.61
N ASP A 252 16.77 8.85 -5.77
CA ASP A 252 17.85 9.04 -6.73
C ASP A 252 19.15 8.45 -6.16
N LYS A 253 19.55 7.32 -6.71
CA LYS A 253 20.75 6.57 -6.28
C LYS A 253 22.06 7.19 -6.77
N SER A 254 22.00 8.20 -7.64
CA SER A 254 23.17 8.97 -8.10
C SER A 254 23.61 10.02 -7.09
N VAL A 255 22.70 10.47 -6.24
CA VAL A 255 22.96 11.48 -5.21
C VAL A 255 23.63 10.81 -4.00
N GLY A 256 24.90 11.09 -3.78
CA GLY A 256 25.63 10.67 -2.58
C GLY A 256 26.40 9.36 -2.66
N THR A 257 26.43 8.66 -3.78
CA THR A 257 27.25 7.46 -3.97
C THR A 257 28.39 7.71 -4.94
N THR A 258 29.62 7.60 -4.44
CA THR A 258 30.78 7.24 -5.28
C THR A 258 30.41 5.93 -5.98
N GLN A 259 30.41 5.94 -7.30
CA GLN A 259 30.03 4.86 -8.20
C GLN A 259 30.38 3.46 -7.66
N ILE A 260 29.39 2.73 -7.16
CA ILE A 260 29.49 1.28 -7.02
C ILE A 260 28.79 0.71 -8.24
N SER A 261 29.58 0.03 -9.05
CA SER A 261 29.28 -0.54 -10.35
C SER A 261 27.91 -1.24 -10.38
N ALA A 262 27.05 -0.81 -11.29
CA ALA A 262 25.85 -1.53 -11.70
C ALA A 262 26.24 -2.85 -12.39
N VAL A 263 26.41 -3.90 -11.63
CA VAL A 263 26.57 -5.26 -12.16
C VAL A 263 25.17 -5.84 -12.37
N GLY A 264 24.77 -6.02 -13.63
CA GLY A 264 23.62 -6.85 -13.98
C GLY A 264 22.44 -6.21 -14.71
N THR A 265 22.59 -5.06 -15.37
CA THR A 265 21.46 -4.32 -15.97
C THR A 265 21.31 -4.46 -17.50
N GLU A 266 21.80 -5.52 -18.11
CA GLU A 266 21.81 -5.64 -19.59
C GLU A 266 20.53 -6.19 -20.23
N LEU A 267 19.47 -6.53 -19.49
CA LEU A 267 18.32 -7.25 -20.06
C LEU A 267 17.05 -6.42 -20.27
N VAL A 268 17.03 -5.14 -19.93
CA VAL A 268 15.86 -4.28 -20.17
C VAL A 268 16.20 -3.23 -21.21
N ASN A 269 15.33 -3.04 -22.21
CA ASN A 269 15.46 -1.99 -23.21
C ASN A 269 15.82 -0.67 -22.53
N GLY A 270 17.00 -0.13 -22.82
CA GLY A 270 17.55 1.06 -22.15
C GLY A 270 16.58 2.24 -22.10
N ALA A 271 15.80 2.47 -23.16
CA ALA A 271 14.83 3.55 -23.23
C ALA A 271 13.78 3.54 -22.12
N LEU A 272 13.15 2.38 -21.79
CA LEU A 272 12.14 2.32 -20.72
C LEU A 272 12.76 2.55 -19.35
N LYS A 273 13.97 2.05 -19.13
CA LYS A 273 14.70 2.26 -17.87
C LYS A 273 15.05 3.73 -17.67
N ASP A 274 15.57 4.39 -18.71
CA ASP A 274 15.95 5.80 -18.66
C ASP A 274 14.74 6.69 -18.35
N VAL A 275 13.59 6.39 -18.95
CA VAL A 275 12.33 7.11 -18.72
C VAL A 275 11.81 6.89 -17.30
N LEU A 276 11.79 5.65 -16.80
CA LEU A 276 11.37 5.35 -15.43
C LEU A 276 12.30 6.00 -14.40
N GLN A 277 13.57 6.19 -14.71
CA GLN A 277 14.54 6.87 -13.85
C GLN A 277 14.43 8.40 -13.90
N SER A 278 13.83 8.97 -14.93
CA SER A 278 13.66 10.43 -15.05
C SER A 278 12.47 10.96 -14.27
N THR A 279 11.44 10.12 -13.98
CA THR A 279 10.20 10.55 -13.32
C THR A 279 9.65 9.55 -12.29
N PRO A 280 10.49 8.90 -11.47
CA PRO A 280 10.05 7.80 -10.59
C PRO A 280 9.06 8.27 -9.53
N LEU A 281 9.16 9.53 -9.10
CA LEU A 281 8.30 10.11 -8.07
C LEU A 281 6.82 10.11 -8.47
N VAL A 282 6.49 10.55 -9.69
CA VAL A 282 5.09 10.63 -10.16
C VAL A 282 4.54 9.23 -10.42
N VAL A 283 5.36 8.31 -10.94
CA VAL A 283 4.96 6.90 -11.10
C VAL A 283 4.64 6.27 -9.74
N ALA A 284 5.53 6.42 -8.76
CA ALA A 284 5.32 5.90 -7.41
C ALA A 284 4.08 6.54 -6.74
N PHE A 285 3.90 7.86 -6.92
CA PHE A 285 2.73 8.56 -6.41
C PHE A 285 1.43 8.04 -7.04
N SER A 286 1.39 7.81 -8.36
CA SER A 286 0.18 7.32 -9.05
C SER A 286 -0.33 5.99 -8.48
N ILE A 287 0.58 5.11 -8.01
CA ILE A 287 0.24 3.81 -7.42
C ILE A 287 -0.47 3.97 -6.07
N ILE A 288 -0.03 4.91 -5.25
CA ILE A 288 -0.61 5.16 -3.91
C ILE A 288 -1.62 6.32 -3.89
N MET A 289 -1.90 6.92 -5.03
CA MET A 289 -2.64 8.18 -5.13
C MET A 289 -4.06 8.09 -4.57
N VAL A 290 -4.79 7.00 -4.85
CA VAL A 290 -6.19 6.87 -4.44
C VAL A 290 -6.37 6.96 -2.92
N PRO A 291 -5.69 6.18 -2.07
CA PRO A 291 -5.81 6.32 -0.61
C PRO A 291 -5.27 7.66 -0.11
N VAL A 292 -4.18 8.16 -0.71
CA VAL A 292 -3.53 9.41 -0.31
C VAL A 292 -4.45 10.61 -0.59
N LEU A 293 -4.92 10.78 -1.82
CA LEU A 293 -5.76 11.93 -2.18
C LEU A 293 -7.15 11.86 -1.55
N ASP A 294 -7.72 10.67 -1.35
CA ASP A 294 -8.99 10.54 -0.63
C ASP A 294 -8.86 11.02 0.82
N THR A 295 -7.77 10.65 1.49
CA THR A 295 -7.49 11.09 2.87
C THR A 295 -7.25 12.61 2.92
N PHE A 296 -6.45 13.17 2.01
CA PHE A 296 -6.26 14.64 1.92
C PHE A 296 -7.57 15.37 1.70
N ARG A 297 -8.42 14.88 0.80
CA ARG A 297 -9.73 15.46 0.52
C ARG A 297 -10.64 15.45 1.76
N VAL A 298 -10.70 14.32 2.46
CA VAL A 298 -11.51 14.18 3.66
C VAL A 298 -11.02 15.10 4.77
N PHE A 299 -9.71 15.16 5.01
CA PHE A 299 -9.10 16.06 6.01
C PHE A 299 -9.36 17.51 5.66
N GLY A 300 -9.15 17.93 4.40
CA GLY A 300 -9.40 19.29 3.95
C GLY A 300 -10.86 19.71 4.13
N ASN A 301 -11.81 18.82 3.83
CA ASN A 301 -13.24 19.08 4.04
C ASN A 301 -13.61 19.22 5.52
N ARG A 302 -13.01 18.41 6.40
CA ARG A 302 -13.23 18.49 7.85
C ARG A 302 -12.68 19.79 8.42
N ILE A 303 -11.46 20.19 8.04
CA ILE A 303 -10.84 21.46 8.46
C ILE A 303 -11.70 22.65 8.00
N ARG A 304 -12.15 22.67 6.73
CA ARG A 304 -13.04 23.73 6.22
C ARG A 304 -14.38 23.80 6.95
N ALA A 305 -14.88 22.66 7.43
CA ALA A 305 -16.11 22.58 8.23
C ALA A 305 -15.89 22.79 9.74
N HIS A 306 -14.69 23.20 10.17
CA HIS A 306 -14.29 23.38 11.57
C HIS A 306 -14.51 22.12 12.43
N LYS A 307 -14.37 20.92 11.84
CA LYS A 307 -14.48 19.63 12.51
C LYS A 307 -13.10 19.03 12.79
N ASN A 308 -13.03 18.17 13.81
CA ASN A 308 -11.80 17.43 14.09
C ASN A 308 -11.44 16.52 12.88
N PRO A 309 -10.28 16.71 12.23
CA PRO A 309 -9.87 15.94 11.06
C PRO A 309 -9.69 14.44 11.34
N PHE A 310 -9.44 14.05 12.60
CA PHE A 310 -9.22 12.66 13.02
C PHE A 310 -10.51 11.92 13.42
N LYS A 311 -11.66 12.61 13.49
CA LYS A 311 -12.92 11.96 13.85
C LYS A 311 -13.48 11.18 12.65
N PRO A 312 -13.81 9.87 12.78
CA PRO A 312 -14.38 9.08 11.69
C PRO A 312 -15.68 9.70 11.14
N ASP A 313 -15.86 9.67 9.82
CA ASP A 313 -17.10 10.10 9.16
C ASP A 313 -17.38 9.23 7.91
N ARG A 314 -18.48 9.52 7.21
CA ARG A 314 -18.91 8.82 5.98
C ARG A 314 -18.62 9.64 4.72
N THR A 315 -17.43 10.25 4.61
CA THR A 315 -17.10 11.11 3.47
C THR A 315 -16.06 10.51 2.53
N HIS A 316 -15.47 9.37 2.88
CA HIS A 316 -14.51 8.65 2.02
C HIS A 316 -15.12 8.23 0.68
N ILE A 317 -14.27 8.02 -0.33
CA ILE A 317 -14.66 7.74 -1.72
C ILE A 317 -15.64 6.55 -1.82
N HIS A 318 -15.42 5.48 -1.05
CA HIS A 318 -16.30 4.31 -1.08
C HIS A 318 -17.72 4.62 -0.61
N HIS A 319 -17.89 5.47 0.41
CA HIS A 319 -19.22 5.93 0.83
C HIS A 319 -19.91 6.75 -0.26
N ARG A 320 -19.18 7.61 -0.96
CA ARG A 320 -19.73 8.43 -2.04
C ARG A 320 -20.24 7.60 -3.21
N PHE A 321 -19.53 6.54 -3.61
CA PHE A 321 -20.02 5.61 -4.63
C PHE A 321 -21.24 4.82 -4.15
N MET A 322 -21.30 4.41 -2.88
CA MET A 322 -22.49 3.80 -2.31
C MET A 322 -23.69 4.78 -2.24
N ASP A 323 -23.46 6.06 -1.97
CA ASP A 323 -24.50 7.11 -2.02
C ASP A 323 -25.05 7.30 -3.43
N LEU A 324 -24.29 7.01 -4.48
CA LEU A 324 -24.76 6.91 -5.86
C LEU A 324 -25.59 5.64 -6.11
N GLY A 325 -25.70 4.72 -5.12
CA GLY A 325 -26.47 3.48 -5.18
C GLY A 325 -25.73 2.28 -5.71
N LEU A 326 -24.39 2.33 -5.78
CA LEU A 326 -23.62 1.16 -6.10
C LEU A 326 -23.59 0.19 -4.90
N THR A 327 -23.58 -1.11 -5.20
CA THR A 327 -23.35 -2.13 -4.17
C THR A 327 -21.88 -2.07 -3.69
N GLN A 328 -21.58 -2.65 -2.53
CA GLN A 328 -20.19 -2.72 -2.03
C GLN A 328 -19.24 -3.35 -3.06
N ARG A 329 -19.64 -4.44 -3.74
CA ARG A 329 -18.83 -5.10 -4.76
C ARG A 329 -18.61 -4.22 -5.99
N ALA A 330 -19.65 -3.53 -6.47
CA ALA A 330 -19.51 -2.60 -7.58
C ALA A 330 -18.60 -1.41 -7.20
N THR A 331 -18.75 -0.88 -5.99
CA THR A 331 -17.89 0.19 -5.45
C THR A 331 -16.43 -0.27 -5.38
N LEU A 332 -16.16 -1.47 -4.87
CA LEU A 332 -14.83 -2.07 -4.85
C LEU A 332 -14.23 -2.10 -6.26
N MET A 333 -14.93 -2.69 -7.22
CA MET A 333 -14.44 -2.82 -8.60
C MET A 333 -14.16 -1.45 -9.24
N VAL A 334 -15.04 -0.47 -9.06
CA VAL A 334 -14.85 0.89 -9.61
C VAL A 334 -13.60 1.55 -9.03
N ILE A 335 -13.37 1.44 -7.70
CA ILE A 335 -12.19 2.07 -7.07
C ILE A 335 -10.91 1.35 -7.50
N LEU A 336 -10.90 0.02 -7.62
CA LEU A 336 -9.75 -0.71 -8.10
C LEU A 336 -9.44 -0.40 -9.58
N MET A 337 -10.46 -0.32 -10.44
CA MET A 337 -10.27 0.12 -11.82
C MET A 337 -9.73 1.55 -11.90
N LEU A 338 -10.21 2.44 -11.05
CA LEU A 338 -9.70 3.81 -10.96
C LEU A 338 -8.23 3.85 -10.55
N ALA A 339 -7.83 3.06 -9.54
CA ALA A 339 -6.44 2.97 -9.13
C ALA A 339 -5.54 2.44 -10.26
N ALA A 340 -5.94 1.35 -10.93
CA ALA A 340 -5.21 0.83 -12.07
C ALA A 340 -5.15 1.83 -13.24
N PHE A 341 -6.24 2.57 -13.49
CA PHE A 341 -6.30 3.60 -14.53
C PHE A 341 -5.24 4.69 -14.29
N PHE A 342 -5.12 5.22 -13.07
CA PHE A 342 -4.12 6.26 -12.78
C PHE A 342 -2.69 5.75 -12.97
N VAL A 343 -2.39 4.53 -12.58
CA VAL A 343 -1.06 3.96 -12.82
C VAL A 343 -0.80 3.81 -14.31
N LEU A 344 -1.75 3.23 -15.05
CA LEU A 344 -1.57 2.96 -16.48
C LEU A 344 -1.45 4.25 -17.30
N ILE A 345 -2.27 5.28 -17.00
CA ILE A 345 -2.20 6.54 -17.74
C ILE A 345 -0.87 7.26 -17.50
N ASN A 346 -0.35 7.22 -16.26
CA ASN A 346 0.97 7.78 -15.97
C ASN A 346 2.07 7.03 -16.75
N LEU A 347 2.07 5.69 -16.72
CA LEU A 347 3.03 4.89 -17.45
C LEU A 347 2.97 5.11 -18.99
N LEU A 348 1.78 5.34 -19.53
CA LEU A 348 1.58 5.59 -20.96
C LEU A 348 2.01 6.99 -21.39
N LEU A 349 1.89 7.98 -20.50
CA LEU A 349 2.18 9.38 -20.82
C LEU A 349 3.57 9.82 -20.35
N LEU A 350 4.30 8.97 -19.66
CA LEU A 350 5.60 9.26 -19.05
C LEU A 350 6.63 9.79 -20.07
N ASP A 351 6.65 9.23 -21.28
CA ASP A 351 7.57 9.61 -22.36
C ASP A 351 7.13 10.88 -23.12
N VAL A 352 5.88 11.32 -22.93
CA VAL A 352 5.26 12.35 -23.75
C VAL A 352 5.10 13.66 -22.99
N LEU A 353 4.84 13.57 -21.68
CA LEU A 353 4.49 14.72 -20.86
C LEU A 353 5.55 14.99 -19.78
N ASP A 354 5.77 16.28 -19.52
CA ASP A 354 6.59 16.73 -18.39
C ASP A 354 5.97 16.30 -17.05
N ILE A 355 6.84 16.05 -16.05
CA ILE A 355 6.46 15.61 -14.70
C ILE A 355 5.40 16.53 -14.05
N ASN A 356 5.51 17.84 -14.27
CA ASN A 356 4.57 18.82 -13.72
C ASN A 356 3.20 18.70 -14.37
N ILE A 357 3.16 18.45 -15.68
CA ILE A 357 1.92 18.29 -16.45
C ILE A 357 1.24 16.99 -16.00
N LEU A 358 1.99 15.89 -15.85
CA LEU A 358 1.46 14.61 -15.36
C LEU A 358 0.86 14.76 -13.96
N PHE A 359 1.59 15.35 -13.04
CA PHE A 359 1.11 15.56 -11.66
C PHE A 359 -0.13 16.46 -11.63
N CYS A 360 -0.14 17.57 -12.39
CA CYS A 360 -1.31 18.43 -12.49
C CYS A 360 -2.51 17.72 -13.14
N LEU A 361 -2.28 16.87 -14.14
CA LEU A 361 -3.31 16.05 -14.77
C LEU A 361 -3.95 15.09 -13.78
N ASP A 362 -3.16 14.39 -12.97
CA ASP A 362 -3.65 13.50 -11.92
C ASP A 362 -4.57 14.24 -10.93
N ILE A 363 -4.11 15.38 -10.43
CA ILE A 363 -4.89 16.20 -9.50
C ILE A 363 -6.17 16.75 -10.16
N ALA A 364 -6.10 17.16 -11.42
CA ALA A 364 -7.25 17.66 -12.18
C ALA A 364 -8.29 16.54 -12.43
N LEU A 365 -7.87 15.37 -12.87
CA LEU A 365 -8.73 14.20 -13.08
C LEU A 365 -9.39 13.76 -11.77
N TRP A 366 -8.63 13.66 -10.68
CA TRP A 366 -9.14 13.33 -9.35
C TRP A 366 -10.19 14.34 -8.88
N THR A 367 -9.86 15.62 -8.94
CA THR A 367 -10.75 16.70 -8.49
C THR A 367 -12.01 16.77 -9.36
N GLY A 368 -11.86 16.71 -10.69
CA GLY A 368 -12.96 16.69 -11.65
C GLY A 368 -13.92 15.53 -11.41
N MET A 369 -13.39 14.32 -11.19
CA MET A 369 -14.19 13.16 -10.82
C MET A 369 -15.00 13.41 -9.54
N HIS A 370 -14.39 13.97 -8.50
CA HIS A 370 -15.09 14.25 -7.25
C HIS A 370 -16.16 15.33 -7.37
N VAL A 371 -15.95 16.36 -8.19
CA VAL A 371 -16.97 17.37 -8.52
C VAL A 371 -18.14 16.72 -9.25
N TRP A 372 -17.85 15.88 -10.24
CA TRP A 372 -18.86 15.14 -11.00
C TRP A 372 -19.69 14.22 -10.09
N ILE A 373 -19.05 13.42 -9.23
CA ILE A 373 -19.74 12.56 -8.25
C ILE A 373 -20.64 13.40 -7.33
N SER A 374 -20.18 14.58 -6.86
CA SER A 374 -20.99 15.48 -6.02
C SER A 374 -22.27 15.92 -6.73
N SER A 375 -22.15 16.37 -7.98
CA SER A 375 -23.29 16.77 -8.81
C SER A 375 -24.31 15.64 -8.99
N LEU A 376 -23.83 14.40 -9.20
CA LEU A 376 -24.70 13.23 -9.35
C LEU A 376 -25.45 12.90 -8.05
N ILE A 377 -24.76 12.97 -6.90
CA ILE A 377 -25.37 12.73 -5.58
C ILE A 377 -26.46 13.79 -5.30
N GLU A 378 -26.22 15.06 -5.62
CA GLU A 378 -27.20 16.13 -5.44
C GLU A 378 -28.43 15.94 -6.32
N LYS A 379 -28.24 15.64 -7.62
CA LYS A 379 -29.35 15.33 -8.55
C LYS A 379 -30.20 14.16 -8.05
N ARG A 380 -29.57 13.11 -7.49
CA ARG A 380 -30.29 11.96 -6.93
C ARG A 380 -31.11 12.35 -5.69
N LYS A 381 -30.53 13.16 -4.79
CA LYS A 381 -31.25 13.67 -3.61
C LYS A 381 -32.46 14.55 -3.99
N GLN A 382 -32.33 15.39 -5.00
CA GLN A 382 -33.42 16.22 -5.51
C GLN A 382 -34.55 15.37 -6.09
N LYS A 383 -34.22 14.36 -6.93
CA LYS A 383 -35.23 13.42 -7.46
C LYS A 383 -35.96 12.68 -6.35
N ALA A 384 -35.26 12.19 -5.33
CA ALA A 384 -35.87 11.50 -4.20
C ALA A 384 -36.78 12.40 -3.34
N LYS A 385 -36.53 13.71 -3.31
CA LYS A 385 -37.41 14.69 -2.65
C LYS A 385 -38.65 15.04 -3.50
N ALA A 386 -38.52 15.02 -4.82
CA ALA A 386 -39.64 15.30 -5.72
C ALA A 386 -40.66 14.14 -5.86
N THR A 387 -40.25 12.93 -5.45
CA THR A 387 -41.08 11.71 -5.48
C THR A 387 -41.78 11.42 -4.13
N LYS A 388 -41.46 12.19 -3.10
CA LYS A 388 -42.15 12.19 -1.79
C LYS A 388 -43.15 13.36 -1.72
#